data_0ea5739ba76706a9d6b4300f47684bb8
#
_entry.id   0ea5739ba76706a9d6b4300f47684bb8
#
_cell.length_a   1.000
_cell.length_b   1.000
_cell.length_c   1.000
_cell.angle_alpha   90.00
_cell.angle_beta   90.00
_cell.angle_gamma   90.00
#
_symmetry.space_group_name_H-M   'P 1'
#
loop_
_entity.id
_entity.type
_entity.pdbx_description
1 polymer ?
#
loop_
_entity_poly.entity_id
_entity_poly.type
_entity_poly.pdbx_seq_one_letter_code
_entity_poly.pdbx_strand_id
1 'polypeptide(L)'
;MKSASDTWFDEAYYQRYYFDKKTSVIDPEHAERLGAFVCSYLQYLRVPVKRVLDVGCGIGLWRAAVARHFPDASYHGVEFSDYLCGRFGWERGSVVDYQAHDPAEPFDLVICQGVLPYLNPSDLKLALRILGRLSRGALYVEAVTREDYERDILDEDLTDPRLFRHRAELYRRGLQEGFTELGGGVWLSRQSEVPLFELECAGGR
;
A
#
# COMPACT_ATOMS: atom_id res chain seq x y z
N MET A 1 13.93 -12.98 19.87
CA MET A 1 14.20 -13.98 18.79
C MET A 1 13.69 -13.35 17.50
N LYS A 2 14.54 -13.21 16.45
CA LYS A 2 14.05 -12.77 15.14
C LYS A 2 13.07 -13.81 14.60
N SER A 3 11.92 -13.39 14.13
CA SER A 3 10.97 -14.25 13.42
C SER A 3 11.63 -14.79 12.13
N ALA A 4 11.23 -15.97 11.65
CA ALA A 4 11.72 -16.50 10.37
C ALA A 4 11.46 -15.53 9.20
N SER A 5 10.41 -14.72 9.29
CA SER A 5 10.10 -13.65 8.33
C SER A 5 11.09 -12.49 8.32
N ASP A 6 11.80 -12.22 9.43
CA ASP A 6 12.80 -11.15 9.52
C ASP A 6 14.02 -11.38 8.60
N THR A 7 14.24 -12.62 8.16
CA THR A 7 15.35 -13.00 7.25
C THR A 7 14.95 -13.04 5.78
N TRP A 8 13.66 -12.89 5.45
CA TRP A 8 13.18 -13.04 4.08
C TRP A 8 13.42 -11.78 3.22
N PHE A 9 13.43 -10.60 3.86
CA PHE A 9 13.56 -9.32 3.21
C PHE A 9 14.95 -8.72 3.45
N ASP A 10 15.97 -9.51 3.13
CA ASP A 10 17.38 -9.19 3.25
C ASP A 10 17.93 -8.49 1.97
N GLU A 11 19.23 -8.22 1.98
CA GLU A 11 19.90 -7.62 0.82
C GLU A 11 19.76 -8.49 -0.43
N ALA A 12 19.87 -9.83 -0.31
CA ALA A 12 19.79 -10.73 -1.46
C ALA A 12 18.41 -10.69 -2.11
N TYR A 13 17.35 -10.60 -1.29
CA TYR A 13 15.99 -10.41 -1.76
C TYR A 13 15.85 -9.12 -2.58
N TYR A 14 16.31 -7.98 -2.03
CA TYR A 14 16.19 -6.70 -2.73
C TYR A 14 17.08 -6.59 -3.95
N GLN A 15 18.26 -7.20 -3.94
CA GLN A 15 19.09 -7.30 -5.14
C GLN A 15 18.33 -8.01 -6.26
N ARG A 16 17.74 -9.16 -5.98
CA ARG A 16 17.00 -9.94 -6.99
C ARG A 16 15.77 -9.20 -7.51
N TYR A 17 14.89 -8.73 -6.64
CA TYR A 17 13.56 -8.25 -7.04
C TYR A 17 13.50 -6.74 -7.33
N TYR A 18 14.52 -5.96 -6.92
CA TYR A 18 14.45 -4.50 -7.02
C TYR A 18 15.65 -3.85 -7.72
N PHE A 19 16.86 -4.37 -7.54
CA PHE A 19 18.07 -3.70 -8.02
C PHE A 19 18.73 -4.34 -9.24
N ASP A 20 18.60 -5.64 -9.45
CA ASP A 20 19.10 -6.31 -10.66
C ASP A 20 18.12 -6.08 -11.81
N LYS A 21 18.57 -5.33 -12.83
CA LYS A 21 17.75 -5.00 -14.02
C LYS A 21 17.22 -6.21 -14.79
N LYS A 22 17.80 -7.39 -14.60
CA LYS A 22 17.38 -8.62 -15.29
C LYS A 22 16.22 -9.35 -14.59
N THR A 23 16.13 -9.17 -13.28
CA THR A 23 15.18 -9.89 -12.44
C THR A 23 14.27 -8.97 -11.65
N SER A 24 14.48 -7.65 -11.74
CA SER A 24 13.65 -6.66 -11.06
C SER A 24 12.20 -6.74 -11.52
N VAL A 25 11.30 -6.80 -10.55
CA VAL A 25 9.86 -6.67 -10.75
C VAL A 25 9.41 -5.20 -10.83
N ILE A 26 10.33 -4.27 -10.58
CA ILE A 26 10.05 -2.84 -10.61
C ILE A 26 10.33 -2.29 -12.01
N ASP A 27 9.28 -1.76 -12.61
CA ASP A 27 9.36 -0.83 -13.74
C ASP A 27 9.26 0.61 -13.18
N PRO A 28 10.37 1.38 -13.19
CA PRO A 28 10.37 2.75 -12.64
C PRO A 28 9.37 3.68 -13.34
N GLU A 29 9.18 3.51 -14.66
CA GLU A 29 8.23 4.31 -15.43
C GLU A 29 6.79 3.97 -15.05
N HIS A 30 6.48 2.69 -14.86
CA HIS A 30 5.18 2.26 -14.37
C HIS A 30 4.92 2.79 -12.95
N ALA A 31 5.90 2.70 -12.04
CA ALA A 31 5.78 3.22 -10.68
C ALA A 31 5.54 4.74 -10.65
N GLU A 32 6.22 5.50 -11.53
CA GLU A 32 5.99 6.95 -11.66
C GLU A 32 4.58 7.25 -12.17
N ARG A 33 4.11 6.52 -13.19
CA ARG A 33 2.74 6.67 -13.73
C ARG A 33 1.68 6.33 -12.69
N LEU A 34 1.88 5.26 -11.92
CA LEU A 34 0.97 4.86 -10.85
C LEU A 34 0.88 5.93 -9.77
N GLY A 35 2.02 6.43 -9.30
CA GLY A 35 2.07 7.52 -8.32
C GLY A 35 1.38 8.79 -8.84
N ALA A 36 1.63 9.18 -10.09
CA ALA A 36 0.99 10.31 -10.73
C ALA A 36 -0.53 10.10 -10.87
N PHE A 37 -0.97 8.90 -11.26
CA PHE A 37 -2.41 8.57 -11.35
C PHE A 37 -3.10 8.74 -10.02
N VAL A 38 -2.63 8.08 -8.98
CA VAL A 38 -3.27 8.13 -7.65
C VAL A 38 -3.28 9.55 -7.10
N CYS A 39 -2.14 10.24 -7.11
CA CYS A 39 -2.05 11.59 -6.58
C CYS A 39 -2.93 12.57 -7.36
N SER A 40 -2.94 12.52 -8.70
CA SER A 40 -3.79 13.38 -9.53
C SER A 40 -5.27 13.07 -9.33
N TYR A 41 -5.63 11.81 -9.13
CA TYR A 41 -7.01 11.43 -8.85
C TYR A 41 -7.49 12.00 -7.51
N LEU A 42 -6.65 11.93 -6.46
CA LEU A 42 -6.96 12.54 -5.18
C LEU A 42 -7.07 14.08 -5.27
N GLN A 43 -6.24 14.72 -6.10
CA GLN A 43 -6.35 16.16 -6.38
C GLN A 43 -7.65 16.51 -7.11
N TYR A 44 -8.03 15.71 -8.12
CA TYR A 44 -9.31 15.86 -8.81
C TYR A 44 -10.49 15.78 -7.85
N LEU A 45 -10.49 14.80 -6.95
CA LEU A 45 -11.51 14.65 -5.91
C LEU A 45 -11.41 15.69 -4.79
N ARG A 46 -10.37 16.54 -4.80
CA ARG A 46 -10.10 17.55 -3.78
C ARG A 46 -9.90 16.96 -2.38
N VAL A 47 -9.35 15.76 -2.30
CA VAL A 47 -8.96 15.18 -1.01
C VAL A 47 -7.80 16.00 -0.43
N PRO A 48 -7.95 16.60 0.76
CA PRO A 48 -6.86 17.34 1.38
C PRO A 48 -5.78 16.36 1.87
N VAL A 49 -4.58 16.44 1.30
CA VAL A 49 -3.44 15.58 1.68
C VAL A 49 -2.33 16.42 2.28
N LYS A 50 -2.15 16.30 3.60
CA LYS A 50 -1.07 16.94 4.37
C LYS A 50 -0.16 15.95 5.07
N ARG A 51 -0.65 14.73 5.31
CA ARG A 51 0.09 13.67 6.01
C ARG A 51 -0.07 12.37 5.25
N VAL A 52 1.05 11.81 4.80
CA VAL A 52 1.09 10.56 4.03
C VAL A 52 1.84 9.51 4.83
N LEU A 53 1.25 8.32 4.96
CA LEU A 53 1.88 7.12 5.48
C LEU A 53 2.05 6.11 4.34
N ASP A 54 3.26 5.61 4.15
CA ASP A 54 3.57 4.54 3.21
C ASP A 54 4.03 3.30 4.00
N VAL A 55 3.16 2.30 4.08
CA VAL A 55 3.37 1.08 4.87
C VAL A 55 3.97 -0.01 3.98
N GLY A 56 5.16 -0.48 4.34
CA GLY A 56 5.97 -1.33 3.48
C GLY A 56 6.54 -0.53 2.32
N CYS A 57 7.07 0.67 2.63
CA CYS A 57 7.50 1.66 1.63
C CYS A 57 8.66 1.18 0.74
N GLY A 58 9.30 0.06 1.07
CA GLY A 58 10.35 -0.55 0.26
C GLY A 58 11.49 0.42 -0.06
N ILE A 59 11.76 0.61 -1.33
CA ILE A 59 12.79 1.55 -1.80
C ILE A 59 12.29 2.99 -1.93
N GLY A 60 11.06 3.28 -1.52
CA GLY A 60 10.49 4.64 -1.48
C GLY A 60 9.94 5.14 -2.82
N LEU A 61 9.35 4.28 -3.62
CA LEU A 61 8.83 4.62 -4.96
C LEU A 61 7.79 5.74 -4.93
N TRP A 62 6.98 5.82 -3.89
CA TRP A 62 5.92 6.82 -3.75
C TRP A 62 6.41 8.21 -3.34
N ARG A 63 7.58 8.30 -2.71
CA ARG A 63 8.09 9.54 -2.13
C ARG A 63 8.18 10.69 -3.15
N ALA A 64 8.66 10.39 -4.36
CA ALA A 64 8.81 11.40 -5.42
C ALA A 64 7.45 11.89 -5.94
N ALA A 65 6.49 10.99 -6.13
CA ALA A 65 5.14 11.34 -6.57
C ALA A 65 4.42 12.21 -5.52
N VAL A 66 4.49 11.81 -4.24
CA VAL A 66 3.91 12.59 -3.14
C VAL A 66 4.53 13.99 -3.06
N ALA A 67 5.85 14.10 -3.11
CA ALA A 67 6.52 15.41 -3.07
C ALA A 67 6.15 16.31 -4.25
N ARG A 68 5.92 15.74 -5.44
CA ARG A 68 5.53 16.50 -6.64
C ARG A 68 4.09 16.99 -6.57
N HIS A 69 3.16 16.16 -6.12
CA HIS A 69 1.73 16.45 -6.15
C HIS A 69 1.20 17.13 -4.88
N PHE A 70 1.86 16.86 -3.75
CA PHE A 70 1.52 17.41 -2.44
C PHE A 70 2.78 17.94 -1.75
N PRO A 71 3.35 19.06 -2.25
CA PRO A 71 4.65 19.57 -1.80
C PRO A 71 4.67 19.98 -0.32
N ASP A 72 3.50 20.31 0.24
CA ASP A 72 3.36 20.68 1.65
C ASP A 72 3.04 19.48 2.57
N ALA A 73 2.93 18.27 2.00
CA ALA A 73 2.62 17.09 2.78
C ALA A 73 3.88 16.49 3.44
N SER A 74 3.74 16.07 4.69
CA SER A 74 4.73 15.21 5.33
C SER A 74 4.59 13.78 4.81
N TYR A 75 5.71 13.15 4.46
CA TYR A 75 5.76 11.74 4.06
C TYR A 75 6.46 10.91 5.12
N HIS A 76 5.79 9.86 5.56
CA HIS A 76 6.25 8.94 6.58
C HIS A 76 6.31 7.52 6.00
N GLY A 77 7.51 6.97 5.87
CA GLY A 77 7.74 5.62 5.37
C GLY A 77 8.00 4.65 6.52
N VAL A 78 7.26 3.56 6.55
CA VAL A 78 7.42 2.44 7.49
C VAL A 78 7.79 1.20 6.72
N GLU A 79 8.83 0.49 7.15
CA GLU A 79 9.35 -0.68 6.46
C GLU A 79 9.68 -1.81 7.45
N PHE A 80 9.43 -3.05 7.01
CA PHE A 80 9.70 -4.24 7.82
C PHE A 80 11.15 -4.73 7.69
N SER A 81 11.82 -4.47 6.57
CA SER A 81 13.19 -4.91 6.30
C SER A 81 14.22 -4.10 7.08
N ASP A 82 15.00 -4.76 7.95
CA ASP A 82 16.15 -4.16 8.61
C ASP A 82 17.16 -3.59 7.60
N TYR A 83 17.34 -4.27 6.46
CA TYR A 83 18.24 -3.83 5.39
C TYR A 83 17.81 -2.49 4.78
N LEU A 84 16.53 -2.35 4.42
CA LEU A 84 16.03 -1.10 3.85
C LEU A 84 15.92 0.02 4.88
N CYS A 85 15.52 -0.29 6.12
CA CYS A 85 15.53 0.69 7.20
C CYS A 85 16.93 1.27 7.41
N GLY A 86 17.96 0.42 7.46
CA GLY A 86 19.33 0.87 7.57
C GLY A 86 19.84 1.66 6.35
N ARG A 87 19.37 1.31 5.15
CA ARG A 87 19.81 1.94 3.88
C ARG A 87 19.17 3.29 3.61
N PHE A 88 17.87 3.43 3.93
CA PHE A 88 17.06 4.60 3.57
C PHE A 88 16.61 5.43 4.77
N GLY A 89 16.86 4.98 5.98
CA GLY A 89 16.46 5.67 7.22
C GLY A 89 14.96 5.59 7.50
N TRP A 90 14.29 4.52 7.03
CA TRP A 90 12.88 4.29 7.30
C TRP A 90 12.63 3.92 8.76
N GLU A 91 11.42 4.23 9.25
CA GLU A 91 10.96 3.70 10.52
C GLU A 91 10.74 2.19 10.41
N ARG A 92 11.30 1.44 11.37
CA ARG A 92 11.12 -0.02 11.44
C ARG A 92 9.73 -0.34 11.97
N GLY A 93 8.92 -1.03 11.17
CA GLY A 93 7.58 -1.43 11.58
C GLY A 93 6.93 -2.40 10.61
N SER A 94 5.84 -3.00 11.07
CA SER A 94 4.96 -3.88 10.30
C SER A 94 3.54 -3.34 10.35
N VAL A 95 2.76 -3.57 9.30
CA VAL A 95 1.36 -3.15 9.26
C VAL A 95 0.53 -3.75 10.41
N VAL A 96 0.88 -4.94 10.91
CA VAL A 96 0.16 -5.60 12.01
C VAL A 96 0.56 -5.11 13.40
N ASP A 97 1.77 -4.54 13.52
CA ASP A 97 2.33 -4.05 14.78
C ASP A 97 2.37 -2.53 14.84
N TYR A 98 2.00 -1.85 13.75
CA TYR A 98 2.10 -0.41 13.65
C TYR A 98 1.07 0.28 14.53
N GLN A 99 1.47 0.57 15.75
CA GLN A 99 0.67 1.26 16.76
C GLN A 99 1.25 2.64 17.13
N ALA A 100 2.35 3.04 16.49
CA ALA A 100 3.13 4.22 16.87
C ALA A 100 2.41 5.55 16.62
N HIS A 101 1.23 5.53 16.01
CA HIS A 101 0.48 6.75 15.77
C HIS A 101 -0.80 6.75 16.58
N ASP A 102 -0.94 7.82 17.37
CA ASP A 102 -2.16 8.13 18.08
C ASP A 102 -3.32 8.15 17.06
N PRO A 103 -4.40 7.35 17.29
CA PRO A 103 -5.62 7.43 16.49
C PRO A 103 -6.21 8.85 16.41
N ALA A 104 -5.83 9.76 17.34
CA ALA A 104 -6.22 11.16 17.30
C ALA A 104 -5.62 11.94 16.09
N GLU A 105 -4.55 11.42 15.46
CA GLU A 105 -3.94 12.05 14.30
C GLU A 105 -3.78 11.10 13.10
N PRO A 106 -4.87 10.60 12.50
CA PRO A 106 -4.79 9.73 11.33
C PRO A 106 -4.19 10.44 10.12
N PHE A 107 -3.74 9.67 9.13
CA PHE A 107 -3.17 10.18 7.89
C PHE A 107 -4.25 10.52 6.87
N ASP A 108 -3.96 11.50 6.00
CA ASP A 108 -4.86 11.89 4.92
C ASP A 108 -4.76 10.93 3.72
N LEU A 109 -3.57 10.36 3.51
CA LEU A 109 -3.33 9.29 2.55
C LEU A 109 -2.51 8.19 3.22
N VAL A 110 -3.01 6.97 3.15
CA VAL A 110 -2.26 5.77 3.52
C VAL A 110 -2.02 4.95 2.27
N ILE A 111 -0.79 4.49 2.09
CA ILE A 111 -0.36 3.65 0.96
C ILE A 111 0.05 2.30 1.53
N CYS A 112 -0.41 1.21 0.91
CA CYS A 112 -0.03 -0.15 1.22
C CYS A 112 0.03 -0.97 -0.07
N GLN A 113 1.19 -0.95 -0.71
CA GLN A 113 1.42 -1.61 -2.01
C GLN A 113 2.26 -2.87 -1.83
N GLY A 114 1.76 -4.01 -2.31
CA GLY A 114 2.50 -5.27 -2.34
C GLY A 114 2.80 -5.92 -0.98
N VAL A 115 2.23 -5.44 0.12
CA VAL A 115 2.51 -5.89 1.50
C VAL A 115 1.56 -7.00 1.96
N LEU A 116 0.28 -6.77 1.74
CA LEU A 116 -0.79 -7.60 2.32
C LEU A 116 -0.76 -9.08 1.89
N PRO A 117 -0.29 -9.44 0.66
CA PRO A 117 -0.18 -10.83 0.27
C PRO A 117 0.83 -11.66 1.08
N TYR A 118 1.76 -11.03 1.80
CA TYR A 118 2.70 -11.73 2.70
C TYR A 118 2.09 -12.12 4.04
N LEU A 119 0.91 -11.63 4.36
CA LEU A 119 0.25 -11.87 5.63
C LEU A 119 -0.62 -13.13 5.56
N ASN A 120 -0.62 -13.93 6.61
CA ASN A 120 -1.60 -15.00 6.74
C ASN A 120 -3.03 -14.44 6.91
N PRO A 121 -4.10 -15.25 6.79
CA PRO A 121 -5.48 -14.75 6.81
C PRO A 121 -5.90 -14.00 8.09
N SER A 122 -5.32 -14.34 9.26
CA SER A 122 -5.61 -13.64 10.51
C SER A 122 -4.95 -12.26 10.56
N ASP A 123 -3.67 -12.21 10.17
CA ASP A 123 -2.89 -10.98 10.13
C ASP A 123 -3.39 -10.03 9.04
N LEU A 124 -3.83 -10.56 7.89
CA LEU A 124 -4.49 -9.75 6.86
C LEU A 124 -5.72 -9.04 7.39
N LYS A 125 -6.62 -9.75 8.10
CA LYS A 125 -7.80 -9.12 8.70
C LYS A 125 -7.44 -8.05 9.74
N LEU A 126 -6.38 -8.28 10.51
CA LEU A 126 -5.87 -7.31 11.46
C LEU A 126 -5.30 -6.08 10.74
N ALA A 127 -4.47 -6.30 9.72
CA ALA A 127 -3.86 -5.24 8.91
C ALA A 127 -4.92 -4.33 8.25
N LEU A 128 -5.96 -4.91 7.64
CA LEU A 128 -7.04 -4.14 7.02
C LEU A 128 -7.76 -3.23 8.03
N ARG A 129 -7.98 -3.72 9.26
CA ARG A 129 -8.56 -2.89 10.34
C ARG A 129 -7.60 -1.77 10.79
N ILE A 130 -6.30 -2.07 10.87
CA ILE A 130 -5.29 -1.07 11.25
C ILE A 130 -5.21 0.02 10.18
N LEU A 131 -5.08 -0.35 8.88
CA LEU A 131 -5.09 0.59 7.78
C LEU A 131 -6.33 1.50 7.79
N GLY A 132 -7.50 0.89 8.09
CA GLY A 132 -8.76 1.63 8.21
C GLY A 132 -8.74 2.69 9.32
N ARG A 133 -8.09 2.41 10.45
CA ARG A 133 -7.96 3.38 11.57
C ARG A 133 -6.92 4.46 11.30
N LEU A 134 -5.88 4.12 10.53
CA LEU A 134 -4.80 5.05 10.20
C LEU A 134 -5.20 6.07 9.13
N SER A 135 -6.20 5.77 8.29
CA SER A 135 -6.61 6.61 7.16
C SER A 135 -7.94 7.33 7.42
N ARG A 136 -7.89 8.66 7.48
CA ARG A 136 -9.10 9.50 7.53
C ARG A 136 -9.54 10.05 6.17
N GLY A 137 -8.64 10.07 5.17
CA GLY A 137 -8.89 10.59 3.84
C GLY A 137 -8.95 9.47 2.81
N ALA A 138 -7.84 9.13 2.21
CA ALA A 138 -7.75 8.09 1.20
C ALA A 138 -6.80 6.96 1.60
N LEU A 139 -7.08 5.76 1.08
CA LEU A 139 -6.21 4.60 1.20
C LEU A 139 -5.95 4.05 -0.21
N TYR A 140 -4.68 3.83 -0.54
CA TYR A 140 -4.27 3.06 -1.71
C TYR A 140 -3.83 1.67 -1.29
N VAL A 141 -4.44 0.64 -1.87
CA VAL A 141 -4.09 -0.76 -1.62
C VAL A 141 -3.88 -1.46 -2.96
N GLU A 142 -2.72 -2.08 -3.10
CA GLU A 142 -2.44 -3.02 -4.17
C GLU A 142 -2.00 -4.36 -3.58
N ALA A 143 -2.58 -5.42 -4.08
CA ALA A 143 -2.27 -6.78 -3.66
C ALA A 143 -2.55 -7.74 -4.81
N VAL A 144 -1.62 -8.65 -5.06
CA VAL A 144 -1.86 -9.81 -5.92
C VAL A 144 -2.89 -10.71 -5.26
N THR A 145 -3.92 -11.09 -6.00
CA THR A 145 -5.05 -11.88 -5.51
C THR A 145 -5.08 -13.27 -6.16
N ARG A 146 -5.88 -14.18 -5.61
CA ARG A 146 -6.12 -15.49 -6.20
C ARG A 146 -6.66 -15.37 -7.64
N GLU A 147 -7.56 -14.42 -7.86
CA GLU A 147 -8.19 -14.17 -9.15
C GLU A 147 -7.19 -13.72 -10.21
N ASP A 148 -6.07 -13.08 -9.81
CA ASP A 148 -5.01 -12.67 -10.74
C ASP A 148 -4.21 -13.89 -11.23
N TYR A 149 -3.95 -14.89 -10.37
CA TYR A 149 -3.39 -16.18 -10.77
C TYR A 149 -4.36 -16.96 -11.67
N GLU A 150 -5.65 -17.01 -11.32
CA GLU A 150 -6.67 -17.73 -12.10
C GLU A 150 -6.88 -17.13 -13.50
N ARG A 151 -6.57 -15.85 -13.70
CA ARG A 151 -6.65 -15.15 -15.00
C ARG A 151 -5.36 -15.22 -15.82
N ASP A 152 -4.31 -15.83 -15.28
CA ASP A 152 -2.99 -15.96 -15.95
C ASP A 152 -2.40 -14.60 -16.40
N ILE A 153 -2.57 -13.57 -15.57
CA ILE A 153 -2.06 -12.22 -15.86
C ILE A 153 -0.74 -11.91 -15.16
N LEU A 154 -0.24 -12.85 -14.36
CA LEU A 154 0.99 -12.72 -13.60
C LEU A 154 2.11 -13.52 -14.25
N ASP A 155 3.30 -12.95 -14.25
CA ASP A 155 4.53 -13.70 -14.51
C ASP A 155 4.92 -14.43 -13.21
N GLU A 156 4.66 -15.76 -13.15
CA GLU A 156 4.94 -16.56 -11.96
C GLU A 156 6.44 -16.65 -11.67
N ASP A 157 7.32 -16.52 -12.68
CA ASP A 157 8.78 -16.54 -12.50
C ASP A 157 9.30 -15.27 -11.79
N LEU A 158 8.58 -14.16 -11.97
CA LEU A 158 8.85 -12.87 -11.33
C LEU A 158 8.05 -12.68 -10.04
N THR A 159 7.04 -13.51 -9.78
CA THR A 159 6.20 -13.39 -8.58
C THR A 159 6.82 -14.15 -7.41
N ASP A 160 6.89 -13.52 -6.23
CA ASP A 160 7.42 -14.18 -5.04
C ASP A 160 6.54 -15.38 -4.64
N PRO A 161 7.06 -16.60 -4.61
CA PRO A 161 6.28 -17.80 -4.29
C PRO A 161 5.75 -17.85 -2.85
N ARG A 162 6.22 -16.96 -1.97
CA ARG A 162 5.80 -16.90 -0.56
C ARG A 162 4.49 -16.16 -0.34
N LEU A 163 3.91 -15.56 -1.38
CA LEU A 163 2.64 -14.84 -1.29
C LEU A 163 1.48 -15.78 -0.97
N PHE A 164 0.63 -15.36 -0.04
CA PHE A 164 -0.67 -16.01 0.16
C PHE A 164 -1.63 -15.60 -0.95
N ARG A 165 -2.27 -16.58 -1.60
CA ARG A 165 -3.24 -16.36 -2.68
C ARG A 165 -4.62 -16.05 -2.08
N HIS A 166 -4.78 -14.89 -1.45
CA HIS A 166 -6.05 -14.45 -0.91
C HIS A 166 -7.02 -14.07 -2.03
N ARG A 167 -8.33 -14.23 -1.79
CA ARG A 167 -9.36 -13.75 -2.72
C ARG A 167 -9.51 -12.23 -2.62
N ALA A 168 -9.74 -11.57 -3.76
CA ALA A 168 -10.00 -10.12 -3.82
C ALA A 168 -11.16 -9.70 -2.90
N GLU A 169 -12.18 -10.57 -2.76
CA GLU A 169 -13.32 -10.35 -1.87
C GLU A 169 -12.90 -10.16 -0.40
N LEU A 170 -11.84 -10.82 0.06
CA LEU A 170 -11.37 -10.68 1.45
C LEU A 170 -10.88 -9.26 1.74
N TYR A 171 -10.16 -8.67 0.78
CA TYR A 171 -9.72 -7.27 0.86
C TYR A 171 -10.91 -6.31 0.84
N ARG A 172 -11.84 -6.49 -0.12
CA ARG A 172 -13.02 -5.65 -0.23
C ARG A 172 -13.89 -5.68 1.01
N ARG A 173 -14.20 -6.86 1.54
CA ARG A 173 -14.97 -6.99 2.80
C ARG A 173 -14.30 -6.32 3.99
N GLY A 174 -12.97 -6.38 4.07
CA GLY A 174 -12.22 -5.76 5.16
C GLY A 174 -12.19 -4.23 5.10
N LEU A 175 -12.35 -3.64 3.92
CA LEU A 175 -12.27 -2.20 3.71
C LEU A 175 -13.65 -1.53 3.58
N GLN A 176 -14.63 -2.19 3.00
CA GLN A 176 -15.94 -1.58 2.66
C GLN A 176 -16.73 -1.06 3.86
N GLU A 177 -16.43 -1.49 5.09
CA GLU A 177 -17.08 -0.94 6.29
C GLU A 177 -16.70 0.52 6.52
N GLY A 178 -15.43 0.86 6.26
CA GLY A 178 -14.87 2.20 6.49
C GLY A 178 -14.63 3.02 5.23
N PHE A 179 -14.69 2.40 4.05
CA PHE A 179 -14.29 3.04 2.79
C PHE A 179 -15.29 2.77 1.66
N THR A 180 -15.26 3.66 0.67
CA THR A 180 -15.87 3.49 -0.64
C THR A 180 -14.78 3.17 -1.65
N GLU A 181 -14.92 2.07 -2.41
CA GLU A 181 -13.99 1.70 -3.48
C GLU A 181 -14.20 2.63 -4.68
N LEU A 182 -13.11 3.27 -5.15
CA LEU A 182 -13.12 4.17 -6.30
C LEU A 182 -12.56 3.51 -7.58
N GLY A 183 -12.00 2.31 -7.44
CA GLY A 183 -11.28 1.62 -8.49
C GLY A 183 -9.79 1.98 -8.53
N GLY A 184 -9.01 1.21 -9.33
CA GLY A 184 -7.56 1.39 -9.45
C GLY A 184 -6.78 1.26 -8.14
N GLY A 185 -7.29 0.52 -7.15
CA GLY A 185 -6.69 0.37 -5.83
C GLY A 185 -6.96 1.53 -4.86
N VAL A 186 -7.72 2.55 -5.28
CA VAL A 186 -8.03 3.74 -4.47
C VAL A 186 -9.33 3.56 -3.70
N TRP A 187 -9.28 3.88 -2.43
CA TRP A 187 -10.39 3.84 -1.48
C TRP A 187 -10.54 5.17 -0.79
N LEU A 188 -11.75 5.71 -0.70
CA LEU A 188 -12.04 6.95 0.03
C LEU A 188 -12.72 6.62 1.36
N SER A 189 -12.21 7.19 2.44
CA SER A 189 -12.81 7.03 3.77
C SER A 189 -14.25 7.57 3.78
N ARG A 190 -15.17 6.81 4.37
CA ARG A 190 -16.56 7.26 4.59
C ARG A 190 -16.66 8.41 5.60
N GLN A 191 -15.57 8.68 6.33
CA GLN A 191 -15.45 9.86 7.21
C GLN A 191 -14.99 11.10 6.45
N SER A 192 -14.58 10.95 5.19
CA SER A 192 -14.21 12.08 4.33
C SER A 192 -15.46 12.86 3.94
N GLU A 193 -15.38 14.19 4.00
CA GLU A 193 -16.45 15.09 3.54
C GLU A 193 -16.43 15.31 2.01
N VAL A 194 -15.58 14.58 1.28
CA VAL A 194 -15.47 14.69 -0.17
C VAL A 194 -16.74 14.12 -0.82
N PRO A 195 -17.49 14.93 -1.60
CA PRO A 195 -18.64 14.43 -2.31
C PRO A 195 -18.21 13.57 -3.50
N LEU A 196 -18.83 12.39 -3.65
CA LEU A 196 -18.63 11.51 -4.78
C LEU A 196 -19.89 11.45 -5.63
N PHE A 197 -19.73 11.52 -6.95
CA PHE A 197 -20.79 11.15 -7.88
C PHE A 197 -20.95 9.62 -7.94
N GLU A 198 -22.15 9.14 -8.28
CA GLU A 198 -22.45 7.70 -8.27
C GLU A 198 -21.50 6.89 -9.17
N LEU A 199 -21.12 7.42 -10.33
CA LEU A 199 -20.21 6.75 -11.27
C LEU A 199 -18.73 6.82 -10.86
N GLU A 200 -18.38 7.54 -9.81
CA GLU A 200 -17.03 7.53 -9.22
C GLU A 200 -16.83 6.36 -8.24
N CYS A 201 -17.91 5.65 -7.89
CA CYS A 201 -17.89 4.54 -6.97
C CYS A 201 -17.84 3.21 -7.74
N ALA A 202 -16.84 2.39 -7.49
CA ALA A 202 -16.80 1.05 -8.05
C ALA A 202 -17.81 0.14 -7.30
N GLY A 203 -18.86 -0.27 -8.00
CA GLY A 203 -19.85 -1.21 -7.45
C GLY A 203 -21.11 -0.60 -6.85
N GLY A 204 -21.35 0.68 -7.06
CA GLY A 204 -22.52 1.41 -6.53
C GLY A 204 -22.47 1.63 -5.01
N ARG A 205 -23.28 2.54 -4.51
CA ARG A 205 -23.47 2.76 -3.05
C ARG A 205 -24.46 1.79 -2.46
#